data_eb10c1f395fd18c059f734a64acaa81d
#
_entry.id   eb10c1f395fd18c059f734a64acaa81d
#
_cell.length_a   1.000
_cell.length_b   1.000
_cell.length_c   1.000
_cell.angle_alpha   90.00
_cell.angle_beta   90.00
_cell.angle_gamma   90.00
#
_symmetry.space_group_name_H-M   'P 1'
#
loop_
_entity.id
_entity.type
_entity.pdbx_description
1 polymer ?
#
loop_
_entity_poly.entity_id
_entity_poly.type
_entity_poly.pdbx_seq_one_letter_code
_entity_poly.pdbx_strand_id
1 'polypeptide(L)'
;GGRGWKRTHDGLARFEAASNAENRNYMAAMCMVCSHRDTAAVELVRDGRRMTERIATRSVMNWSPYITERMLDTANIRLLADGIGYMTGVNYTKADGARIMEKFRDTKALIVDLRCYPREFMIFDFIGRYFMPRTSPHVIWLAPTGALPGVFHELQDSLFVNPDNPAVAENPAYYKGRVIVLVDSSTQSQAEYTAMAFQATPRCTVVGTQTAGA
;
A
#
# COMPACT_ATOMS: atom_id res chain seq x y z
N GLY A 1 2.45 36.57 11.21
CA GLY A 1 1.82 35.73 12.22
C GLY A 1 1.57 34.33 11.69
N GLY A 2 2.17 33.34 12.36
CA GLY A 2 1.96 31.93 12.00
C GLY A 2 0.49 31.53 12.16
N ARG A 3 0.00 30.70 11.26
CA ARG A 3 -1.31 30.08 11.41
C ARG A 3 -1.16 28.82 12.26
N GLY A 4 -2.10 28.58 13.19
CA GLY A 4 -2.13 27.31 13.92
C GLY A 4 -2.28 26.14 12.94
N TRP A 5 -1.60 25.03 13.23
CA TRP A 5 -1.57 23.84 12.37
C TRP A 5 -2.98 23.37 11.95
N LYS A 6 -3.94 23.36 12.88
CA LYS A 6 -5.32 22.94 12.64
C LYS A 6 -5.98 23.80 11.56
N ARG A 7 -5.84 25.12 11.63
CA ARG A 7 -6.41 26.01 10.61
C ARG A 7 -5.79 25.80 9.22
N THR A 8 -4.50 25.49 9.18
CA THR A 8 -3.79 25.18 7.93
C THR A 8 -4.29 23.85 7.37
N HIS A 9 -4.34 22.82 8.20
CA HIS A 9 -4.85 21.49 7.85
C HIS A 9 -6.29 21.56 7.32
N ASP A 10 -7.21 22.17 8.10
CA ASP A 10 -8.63 22.27 7.71
C ASP A 10 -8.82 23.08 6.42
N GLY A 11 -7.95 24.09 6.22
CA GLY A 11 -7.92 24.86 4.98
C GLY A 11 -7.52 24.02 3.77
N LEU A 12 -6.53 23.15 3.92
CA LEU A 12 -6.07 22.22 2.87
C LEU A 12 -7.09 21.12 2.62
N ALA A 13 -7.63 20.53 3.68
CA ALA A 13 -8.60 19.42 3.58
C ALA A 13 -9.86 19.76 2.76
N ARG A 14 -10.20 21.05 2.59
CA ARG A 14 -11.31 21.49 1.75
C ARG A 14 -11.08 21.25 0.26
N PHE A 15 -9.83 21.16 -0.16
CA PHE A 15 -9.43 20.98 -1.55
C PHE A 15 -9.01 19.55 -1.87
N GLU A 16 -8.95 18.68 -0.84
CA GLU A 16 -8.57 17.29 -1.03
C GLU A 16 -9.78 16.46 -1.48
N ALA A 17 -9.69 15.91 -2.68
CA ALA A 17 -10.61 14.90 -3.15
C ALA A 17 -10.26 13.55 -2.49
N ALA A 18 -11.17 13.02 -1.69
CA ALA A 18 -10.96 11.77 -0.99
C ALA A 18 -12.27 11.02 -0.78
N SER A 19 -12.25 9.72 -0.85
CA SER A 19 -13.41 8.86 -0.69
C SER A 19 -13.88 8.77 0.77
N ASN A 20 -13.00 9.11 1.74
CA ASN A 20 -13.32 9.08 3.16
C ASN A 20 -12.53 10.12 3.96
N ALA A 21 -12.92 10.32 5.22
CA ALA A 21 -12.31 11.32 6.10
C ALA A 21 -10.87 10.98 6.48
N GLU A 22 -10.55 9.70 6.64
CA GLU A 22 -9.21 9.24 7.02
C GLU A 22 -8.18 9.63 5.95
N ASN A 23 -8.47 9.30 4.70
CA ASN A 23 -7.60 9.65 3.59
C ASN A 23 -7.53 11.17 3.38
N ARG A 24 -8.65 11.89 3.50
CA ARG A 24 -8.66 13.36 3.42
C ARG A 24 -7.73 14.00 4.44
N ASN A 25 -7.79 13.54 5.68
CA ASN A 25 -6.94 14.04 6.76
C ASN A 25 -5.47 13.72 6.51
N TYR A 26 -5.17 12.51 6.03
CA TYR A 26 -3.83 12.10 5.66
C TYR A 26 -3.26 12.99 4.55
N MET A 27 -4.00 13.19 3.46
CA MET A 27 -3.57 14.00 2.33
C MET A 27 -3.36 15.47 2.72
N ALA A 28 -4.30 16.04 3.47
CA ALA A 28 -4.17 17.41 3.98
C ALA A 28 -2.93 17.56 4.88
N ALA A 29 -2.66 16.61 5.76
CA ALA A 29 -1.48 16.61 6.62
C ALA A 29 -0.17 16.55 5.82
N MET A 30 -0.13 15.73 4.78
CA MET A 30 1.02 15.64 3.87
C MET A 30 1.27 16.96 3.13
N CYS A 31 0.21 17.66 2.71
CA CYS A 31 0.31 18.95 2.03
C CYS A 31 0.78 20.08 2.95
N MET A 32 0.67 19.95 4.27
CA MET A 32 1.14 20.98 5.20
C MET A 32 2.64 21.28 5.11
N VAL A 33 3.44 20.32 4.64
CA VAL A 33 4.89 20.47 4.45
C VAL A 33 5.27 20.82 3.01
N CYS A 34 4.30 21.08 2.15
CA CYS A 34 4.53 21.51 0.77
C CYS A 34 4.69 23.02 0.68
N SER A 35 5.71 23.49 -0.03
CA SER A 35 5.99 24.92 -0.21
C SER A 35 6.86 25.14 -1.44
N HIS A 36 6.83 26.37 -2.00
CA HIS A 36 7.81 26.85 -2.97
C HIS A 36 9.14 27.30 -2.34
N ARG A 37 9.23 27.27 -1.00
CA ARG A 37 10.45 27.58 -0.25
C ARG A 37 11.10 26.28 0.21
N ASP A 38 12.40 26.27 0.35
CA ASP A 38 13.16 25.09 0.78
C ASP A 38 12.92 24.71 2.25
N THR A 39 12.52 25.68 3.06
CA THR A 39 12.27 25.46 4.49
C THR A 39 11.07 26.26 5.01
N ALA A 40 10.43 25.74 6.05
CA ALA A 40 9.42 26.44 6.84
C ALA A 40 9.83 26.48 8.33
N ALA A 41 9.50 27.58 9.01
CA ALA A 41 9.63 27.69 10.45
C ALA A 41 8.36 27.14 11.12
N VAL A 42 8.52 26.19 12.03
CA VAL A 42 7.42 25.55 12.75
C VAL A 42 7.64 25.78 14.25
N GLU A 43 6.67 26.39 14.91
CA GLU A 43 6.63 26.45 16.36
C GLU A 43 6.01 25.17 16.92
N LEU A 44 6.68 24.55 17.85
CA LEU A 44 6.23 23.31 18.49
C LEU A 44 6.50 23.33 20.00
N VAL A 45 5.85 22.46 20.71
CA VAL A 45 6.11 22.19 22.13
C VAL A 45 6.67 20.79 22.25
N ARG A 46 7.86 20.68 22.83
CA ARG A 46 8.52 19.41 23.16
C ARG A 46 8.92 19.45 24.63
N ASP A 47 8.53 18.46 25.40
CA ASP A 47 8.80 18.36 26.85
C ASP A 47 8.38 19.62 27.63
N GLY A 48 7.22 20.20 27.30
CA GLY A 48 6.70 21.42 27.92
C GLY A 48 7.38 22.73 27.47
N ARG A 49 8.41 22.69 26.62
CA ARG A 49 9.14 23.86 26.14
C ARG A 49 8.70 24.23 24.73
N ARG A 50 8.42 25.53 24.54
CA ARG A 50 8.19 26.09 23.21
C ARG A 50 9.52 26.23 22.47
N MET A 51 9.56 25.85 21.24
CA MET A 51 10.73 25.99 20.38
C MET A 51 10.30 26.23 18.94
N THR A 52 11.18 26.82 18.17
CA THR A 52 11.00 27.01 16.72
C THR A 52 12.02 26.17 15.99
N GLU A 53 11.54 25.28 15.13
CA GLU A 53 12.37 24.45 14.26
C GLU A 53 12.22 24.88 12.81
N ARG A 54 13.30 24.79 12.06
CA ARG A 54 13.27 24.92 10.60
C ARG A 54 13.23 23.52 10.00
N ILE A 55 12.13 23.21 9.34
CA ILE A 55 11.95 21.95 8.65
C ILE A 55 12.14 22.13 7.14
N ALA A 56 12.72 21.14 6.48
CA ALA A 56 12.73 21.07 5.01
C ALA A 56 11.31 20.93 4.49
N THR A 57 10.99 21.65 3.43
CA THR A 57 9.71 21.56 2.75
C THR A 57 9.85 20.79 1.45
N ARG A 58 8.76 20.32 0.93
CA ARG A 58 8.70 19.66 -0.37
C ARG A 58 8.11 20.58 -1.42
N SER A 59 8.63 20.49 -2.62
CA SER A 59 8.04 21.21 -3.76
C SER A 59 6.67 20.61 -4.08
N VAL A 60 5.68 21.48 -4.24
CA VAL A 60 4.34 21.08 -4.72
C VAL A 60 4.37 20.48 -6.11
N MET A 61 5.38 20.82 -6.94
CA MET A 61 5.50 20.32 -8.31
C MET A 61 6.09 18.91 -8.39
N ASN A 62 6.90 18.52 -7.41
CA ASN A 62 7.62 17.23 -7.40
C ASN A 62 7.14 16.32 -6.26
N TRP A 63 5.99 16.65 -5.69
CA TRP A 63 5.47 15.90 -4.59
C TRP A 63 4.73 14.65 -5.05
N SER A 64 5.16 13.50 -4.55
CA SER A 64 4.40 12.27 -4.60
C SER A 64 4.08 11.80 -3.18
N PRO A 65 2.82 11.77 -2.77
CA PRO A 65 2.44 11.29 -1.45
C PRO A 65 2.74 9.82 -1.23
N TYR A 66 2.98 9.10 -2.32
CA TYR A 66 3.06 7.64 -2.34
C TYR A 66 4.49 7.11 -2.28
N ILE A 67 5.50 7.97 -2.51
CA ILE A 67 6.91 7.56 -2.52
C ILE A 67 7.67 8.44 -1.54
N THR A 68 7.97 7.91 -0.36
CA THR A 68 8.89 8.53 0.59
C THR A 68 10.23 7.82 0.54
N GLU A 69 11.33 8.51 0.80
CA GLU A 69 12.69 7.91 0.87
C GLU A 69 12.73 6.74 1.88
N ARG A 70 11.93 6.81 2.93
CA ARG A 70 11.77 5.76 3.93
C ARG A 70 11.25 4.44 3.33
N MET A 71 10.58 4.52 2.19
CA MET A 71 10.06 3.37 1.46
C MET A 71 11.12 2.66 0.63
N LEU A 72 12.26 3.28 0.38
CA LEU A 72 13.34 2.73 -0.43
C LEU A 72 14.38 1.95 0.39
N ASP A 73 14.19 1.81 1.70
CA ASP A 73 15.10 1.06 2.56
C ASP A 73 15.06 -0.44 2.22
N THR A 74 16.20 -0.99 1.80
CA THR A 74 16.38 -2.41 1.48
C THR A 74 16.20 -3.35 2.67
N ALA A 75 16.20 -2.85 3.91
CA ALA A 75 15.87 -3.58 5.12
C ALA A 75 14.39 -4.03 5.20
N ASN A 76 13.58 -3.67 4.22
CA ASN A 76 12.14 -3.94 4.19
C ASN A 76 11.75 -5.38 3.79
N ILE A 77 12.71 -6.26 3.54
CA ILE A 77 12.51 -7.71 3.32
C ILE A 77 13.39 -8.45 4.32
N ARG A 78 12.85 -8.80 5.46
CA ARG A 78 13.62 -9.35 6.58
C ARG A 78 12.89 -10.45 7.34
N LEU A 79 13.66 -11.30 8.00
CA LEU A 79 13.18 -12.20 9.04
C LEU A 79 13.15 -11.43 10.37
N LEU A 80 12.04 -11.49 11.04
CA LEU A 80 11.89 -11.05 12.42
C LEU A 80 12.16 -12.22 13.37
N ALA A 81 12.13 -11.97 14.68
CA ALA A 81 12.19 -13.02 15.67
C ALA A 81 11.10 -14.08 15.47
N ASP A 82 11.29 -15.26 16.01
CA ASP A 82 10.31 -16.34 16.05
C ASP A 82 9.83 -16.89 14.68
N GLY A 83 10.64 -16.76 13.65
CA GLY A 83 10.31 -17.30 12.32
C GLY A 83 9.16 -16.56 11.64
N ILE A 84 9.09 -15.24 11.81
CA ILE A 84 8.15 -14.35 11.12
C ILE A 84 8.89 -13.61 10.01
N GLY A 85 8.35 -13.65 8.81
CA GLY A 85 8.79 -12.82 7.70
C GLY A 85 8.14 -11.43 7.74
N TYR A 86 8.84 -10.43 7.22
CA TYR A 86 8.30 -9.08 7.00
C TYR A 86 8.73 -8.57 5.63
N MET A 87 7.79 -8.04 4.87
CA MET A 87 8.04 -7.37 3.62
C MET A 87 7.12 -6.16 3.43
N THR A 88 7.62 -5.14 2.71
CA THR A 88 6.77 -4.07 2.23
C THR A 88 6.61 -4.16 0.70
N GLY A 89 5.51 -3.62 0.18
CA GLY A 89 5.25 -3.60 -1.26
C GLY A 89 6.17 -2.68 -2.06
N VAL A 90 7.01 -1.89 -1.40
CA VAL A 90 7.77 -0.79 -2.04
C VAL A 90 9.04 -1.25 -2.73
N ASN A 91 9.66 -2.33 -2.25
CA ASN A 91 11.05 -2.65 -2.57
C ASN A 91 11.25 -3.95 -3.33
N TYR A 92 10.22 -4.53 -3.89
CA TYR A 92 10.41 -5.71 -4.73
C TYR A 92 9.77 -5.55 -6.10
N THR A 93 10.37 -6.21 -7.05
CA THR A 93 9.89 -6.32 -8.41
C THR A 93 9.41 -7.73 -8.69
N LYS A 94 8.72 -7.94 -9.79
CA LYS A 94 8.28 -9.27 -10.26
C LYS A 94 9.44 -10.27 -10.31
N ALA A 95 10.65 -9.82 -10.68
CA ALA A 95 11.85 -10.65 -10.75
C ALA A 95 12.35 -11.12 -9.37
N ASP A 96 12.00 -10.41 -8.29
CA ASP A 96 12.44 -10.75 -6.93
C ASP A 96 11.62 -11.88 -6.29
N GLY A 97 10.49 -12.27 -6.88
CA GLY A 97 9.50 -13.14 -6.25
C GLY A 97 10.07 -14.47 -5.76
N ALA A 98 10.87 -15.15 -6.58
CA ALA A 98 11.49 -16.43 -6.21
C ALA A 98 12.45 -16.27 -5.01
N ARG A 99 13.30 -15.24 -5.04
CA ARG A 99 14.27 -14.92 -3.96
C ARG A 99 13.56 -14.56 -2.65
N ILE A 100 12.44 -13.83 -2.73
CA ILE A 100 11.64 -13.46 -1.56
C ILE A 100 11.03 -14.72 -0.94
N MET A 101 10.47 -15.61 -1.76
CA MET A 101 9.84 -16.81 -1.25
C MET A 101 10.84 -17.86 -0.75
N GLU A 102 12.03 -17.94 -1.32
CA GLU A 102 13.12 -18.75 -0.76
C GLU A 102 13.43 -18.32 0.69
N LYS A 103 13.44 -17.02 0.96
CA LYS A 103 13.67 -16.46 2.31
C LYS A 103 12.53 -16.75 3.28
N PHE A 104 11.29 -16.81 2.79
CA PHE A 104 10.11 -16.87 3.67
C PHE A 104 9.38 -18.20 3.66
N ARG A 105 9.76 -19.14 2.80
CA ARG A 105 9.07 -20.43 2.61
C ARG A 105 8.74 -21.15 3.92
N ASP A 106 9.69 -21.19 4.86
CA ASP A 106 9.61 -21.95 6.10
C ASP A 106 9.17 -21.07 7.29
N THR A 107 8.75 -19.81 7.04
CA THR A 107 8.23 -18.97 8.12
C THR A 107 6.82 -19.41 8.53
N LYS A 108 6.51 -19.27 9.81
CA LYS A 108 5.17 -19.55 10.34
C LYS A 108 4.14 -18.47 10.00
N ALA A 109 4.64 -17.25 9.74
CA ALA A 109 3.82 -16.13 9.32
C ALA A 109 4.64 -15.15 8.47
N LEU A 110 3.95 -14.42 7.59
CA LEU A 110 4.50 -13.33 6.80
C LEU A 110 3.65 -12.07 7.02
N ILE A 111 4.29 -10.99 7.44
CA ILE A 111 3.69 -9.66 7.49
C ILE A 111 3.98 -8.98 6.15
N VAL A 112 2.92 -8.57 5.47
CA VAL A 112 2.96 -7.78 4.23
C VAL A 112 2.48 -6.37 4.56
N ASP A 113 3.39 -5.41 4.57
CA ASP A 113 3.07 -4.02 4.89
C ASP A 113 2.73 -3.24 3.63
N LEU A 114 1.45 -2.93 3.47
CA LEU A 114 0.90 -2.13 2.37
C LEU A 114 0.52 -0.71 2.80
N ARG A 115 1.05 -0.24 3.93
CA ARG A 115 0.99 1.17 4.31
C ARG A 115 1.96 2.01 3.49
N CYS A 116 1.88 1.80 2.17
CA CYS A 116 2.73 2.40 1.15
C CYS A 116 2.07 2.21 -0.21
N TYR A 117 2.64 2.82 -1.25
CA TYR A 117 2.27 2.50 -2.63
C TYR A 117 3.24 1.46 -3.20
N PRO A 118 2.78 0.31 -3.71
CA PRO A 118 3.65 -0.73 -4.26
C PRO A 118 4.46 -0.20 -5.46
N ARG A 119 5.73 -0.59 -5.53
CA ARG A 119 6.61 -0.22 -6.64
C ARG A 119 6.22 -0.91 -7.95
N GLU A 120 5.82 -2.16 -7.85
CA GLU A 120 5.47 -2.99 -9.01
C GLU A 120 3.95 -3.09 -9.14
N PHE A 121 3.47 -2.80 -10.32
CA PHE A 121 2.08 -2.95 -10.64
C PHE A 121 1.78 -4.43 -10.84
N MET A 122 1.48 -5.30 -11.00
CA MET A 122 1.22 -6.71 -11.35
C MET A 122 1.84 -7.74 -10.38
N ILE A 123 1.76 -7.44 -9.10
CA ILE A 123 2.16 -8.40 -8.06
C ILE A 123 1.28 -9.67 -8.00
N PHE A 124 0.18 -9.71 -8.73
CA PHE A 124 -0.79 -10.80 -8.69
C PHE A 124 -0.21 -12.13 -9.13
N ASP A 125 0.71 -12.12 -10.11
CA ASP A 125 1.46 -13.31 -10.52
C ASP A 125 2.26 -13.89 -9.33
N PHE A 126 2.84 -13.02 -8.51
CA PHE A 126 3.56 -13.42 -7.30
C PHE A 126 2.60 -14.03 -6.28
N ILE A 127 1.46 -13.37 -6.03
CA ILE A 127 0.46 -13.84 -5.06
C ILE A 127 -0.14 -15.17 -5.54
N GLY A 128 -0.56 -15.26 -6.78
CA GLY A 128 -1.10 -16.48 -7.36
C GLY A 128 -0.12 -17.65 -7.27
N ARG A 129 1.11 -17.44 -7.74
CA ARG A 129 2.16 -18.46 -7.81
C ARG A 129 2.57 -19.02 -6.45
N TYR A 130 2.67 -18.16 -5.43
CA TYR A 130 3.27 -18.55 -4.16
C TYR A 130 2.28 -18.70 -3.01
N PHE A 131 1.10 -18.10 -3.08
CA PHE A 131 0.18 -18.08 -1.94
C PHE A 131 -1.16 -18.79 -2.21
N MET A 132 -1.48 -19.07 -3.49
CA MET A 132 -2.73 -19.71 -3.82
C MET A 132 -2.57 -21.22 -3.96
N PRO A 133 -3.46 -22.04 -3.31
CA PRO A 133 -3.50 -23.48 -3.49
C PRO A 133 -4.07 -23.89 -4.86
N ARG A 134 -4.90 -23.04 -5.44
CA ARG A 134 -5.53 -23.21 -6.76
C ARG A 134 -5.84 -21.84 -7.37
N THR A 135 -5.89 -21.80 -8.67
CA THR A 135 -6.36 -20.62 -9.41
C THR A 135 -7.78 -20.27 -8.93
N SER A 136 -7.98 -19.02 -8.56
CA SER A 136 -9.26 -18.53 -8.02
C SER A 136 -9.51 -17.09 -8.41
N PRO A 137 -10.76 -16.71 -8.67
CA PRO A 137 -11.13 -15.30 -8.83
C PRO A 137 -10.89 -14.54 -7.55
N HIS A 138 -10.55 -13.25 -7.67
CA HIS A 138 -10.31 -12.38 -6.50
C HIS A 138 -10.93 -10.99 -6.62
N VAL A 139 -11.28 -10.55 -7.82
CA VAL A 139 -11.91 -9.26 -8.04
C VAL A 139 -12.80 -9.27 -9.28
N ILE A 140 -13.82 -8.43 -9.26
CA ILE A 140 -14.69 -8.11 -10.39
C ILE A 140 -14.50 -6.63 -10.71
N TRP A 141 -14.14 -6.33 -11.95
CA TRP A 141 -14.10 -4.98 -12.48
C TRP A 141 -15.41 -4.64 -13.17
N LEU A 142 -15.92 -3.45 -12.89
CA LEU A 142 -17.02 -2.89 -13.64
C LEU A 142 -16.46 -1.94 -14.70
N ALA A 143 -16.43 -2.38 -15.95
CA ALA A 143 -15.93 -1.59 -17.06
C ALA A 143 -17.10 -0.92 -17.81
N PRO A 144 -17.10 0.41 -18.02
CA PRO A 144 -18.14 1.07 -18.76
C PRO A 144 -18.13 0.61 -20.22
N THR A 145 -19.31 0.43 -20.79
CA THR A 145 -19.42 0.22 -22.24
C THR A 145 -19.30 1.57 -22.95
N GLY A 146 -18.44 1.66 -23.97
CA GLY A 146 -18.29 2.90 -24.74
C GLY A 146 -19.53 3.28 -25.57
N ALA A 147 -20.45 2.34 -25.76
CA ALA A 147 -21.63 2.52 -26.61
C ALA A 147 -22.85 3.12 -25.88
N LEU A 148 -23.00 2.84 -24.59
CA LEU A 148 -24.19 3.24 -23.82
C LEU A 148 -23.78 3.82 -22.46
N PRO A 149 -24.00 5.11 -22.19
CA PRO A 149 -23.74 5.71 -20.89
C PRO A 149 -24.51 5.01 -19.77
N GLY A 150 -23.81 4.71 -18.66
CA GLY A 150 -24.41 4.05 -17.50
C GLY A 150 -24.54 2.52 -17.60
N VAL A 151 -24.14 1.93 -18.73
CA VAL A 151 -24.06 0.47 -18.89
C VAL A 151 -22.63 0.00 -18.65
N PHE A 152 -22.50 -1.02 -17.79
CA PHE A 152 -21.22 -1.64 -17.43
C PHE A 152 -21.26 -3.13 -17.77
N HIS A 153 -20.10 -3.69 -18.04
CA HIS A 153 -19.90 -5.13 -18.08
C HIS A 153 -18.90 -5.54 -16.99
N GLU A 154 -19.06 -6.75 -16.53
CA GLU A 154 -18.21 -7.33 -15.51
C GLU A 154 -17.03 -8.05 -16.17
N LEU A 155 -15.82 -7.74 -15.66
CA LEU A 155 -14.59 -8.43 -15.99
C LEU A 155 -14.07 -9.08 -14.72
N GLN A 156 -13.99 -10.39 -14.69
CA GLN A 156 -13.46 -11.11 -13.54
C GLN A 156 -11.96 -11.33 -13.71
N ASP A 157 -11.21 -10.99 -12.67
CA ASP A 157 -9.78 -11.23 -12.59
C ASP A 157 -9.47 -12.38 -11.64
N SER A 158 -8.42 -13.15 -11.93
CA SER A 158 -8.07 -14.36 -11.19
C SER A 158 -6.59 -14.38 -10.79
N LEU A 159 -6.32 -14.92 -9.61
CA LEU A 159 -4.98 -15.25 -9.15
C LEU A 159 -4.62 -16.64 -9.72
N PHE A 160 -3.79 -16.66 -10.76
CA PHE A 160 -3.32 -17.88 -11.40
C PHE A 160 -2.15 -18.48 -10.63
N VAL A 161 -2.23 -19.75 -10.27
CA VAL A 161 -1.11 -20.46 -9.61
C VAL A 161 0.07 -20.70 -10.55
N ASN A 162 -0.18 -20.70 -11.85
CA ASN A 162 0.85 -20.66 -12.88
C ASN A 162 0.45 -19.68 -13.99
N PRO A 163 0.85 -18.41 -13.88
CA PRO A 163 0.53 -17.41 -14.90
C PRO A 163 1.08 -17.74 -16.29
N ASP A 164 2.18 -18.51 -16.36
CA ASP A 164 2.80 -18.91 -17.64
C ASP A 164 2.05 -20.07 -18.30
N ASN A 165 1.26 -20.82 -17.51
CA ASN A 165 0.40 -21.90 -17.99
C ASN A 165 -0.91 -21.94 -17.21
N PRO A 166 -1.92 -21.15 -17.58
CA PRO A 166 -3.20 -21.07 -16.88
C PRO A 166 -3.99 -22.39 -16.81
N ALA A 167 -3.63 -23.41 -17.62
CA ALA A 167 -4.23 -24.74 -17.54
C ALA A 167 -3.81 -25.49 -16.25
N VAL A 168 -2.72 -25.11 -15.61
CA VAL A 168 -2.34 -25.61 -14.28
C VAL A 168 -3.22 -24.95 -13.24
N ALA A 169 -4.14 -25.70 -12.68
CA ALA A 169 -5.16 -25.17 -11.77
C ALA A 169 -4.79 -25.28 -10.29
N GLU A 170 -3.82 -26.14 -9.92
CA GLU A 170 -3.48 -26.43 -8.52
C GLU A 170 -2.00 -26.21 -8.23
N ASN A 171 -1.71 -25.80 -6.98
CA ASN A 171 -0.37 -25.59 -6.45
C ASN A 171 -0.25 -26.17 -5.03
N PRO A 172 0.16 -27.43 -4.85
CA PRO A 172 0.33 -28.02 -3.55
C PRO A 172 1.47 -27.38 -2.73
N ALA A 173 2.40 -26.70 -3.39
CA ALA A 173 3.59 -26.09 -2.79
C ALA A 173 3.36 -24.63 -2.34
N TYR A 174 2.11 -24.15 -2.33
CA TYR A 174 1.83 -22.78 -1.87
C TYR A 174 2.28 -22.54 -0.42
N TYR A 175 2.54 -21.29 -0.06
CA TYR A 175 2.95 -20.89 1.27
C TYR A 175 1.93 -21.29 2.34
N LYS A 176 2.37 -22.00 3.38
CA LYS A 176 1.48 -22.59 4.41
C LYS A 176 1.37 -21.74 5.68
N GLY A 177 2.21 -20.73 5.84
CA GLY A 177 2.17 -19.82 6.98
C GLY A 177 0.95 -18.89 6.96
N ARG A 178 0.76 -18.13 8.04
CA ARG A 178 -0.25 -17.07 8.09
C ARG A 178 0.23 -15.85 7.32
N VAL A 179 -0.67 -15.17 6.62
CA VAL A 179 -0.39 -13.88 5.98
C VAL A 179 -1.12 -12.79 6.76
N ILE A 180 -0.38 -11.79 7.21
CA ILE A 180 -0.92 -10.61 7.89
C ILE A 180 -0.65 -9.40 6.99
N VAL A 181 -1.69 -8.76 6.50
CA VAL A 181 -1.60 -7.57 5.66
C VAL A 181 -1.86 -6.33 6.49
N LEU A 182 -0.90 -5.40 6.51
CA LEU A 182 -1.07 -4.12 7.21
C LEU A 182 -1.52 -3.05 6.23
N VAL A 183 -2.58 -2.32 6.60
CA VAL A 183 -3.18 -1.25 5.82
C VAL A 183 -3.47 -0.02 6.67
N ASP A 184 -3.49 1.17 6.05
CA ASP A 184 -3.92 2.42 6.67
C ASP A 184 -4.42 3.43 5.61
N SER A 185 -4.62 4.67 6.00
CA SER A 185 -5.07 5.75 5.12
C SER A 185 -4.11 6.09 3.97
N SER A 186 -2.88 5.59 3.99
CA SER A 186 -1.92 5.70 2.88
C SER A 186 -2.01 4.54 1.87
N THR A 187 -2.73 3.47 2.25
CA THR A 187 -3.00 2.34 1.36
C THR A 187 -4.04 2.77 0.33
N GLN A 188 -3.62 2.94 -0.93
CA GLN A 188 -4.46 3.49 -1.99
C GLN A 188 -4.31 2.72 -3.30
N SER A 189 -5.41 2.64 -4.06
CA SER A 189 -5.42 2.14 -5.45
C SER A 189 -4.72 0.78 -5.57
N GLN A 190 -3.56 0.71 -6.21
CA GLN A 190 -2.76 -0.51 -6.38
C GLN A 190 -2.47 -1.23 -5.04
N ALA A 191 -2.28 -0.49 -3.94
CA ALA A 191 -2.08 -1.09 -2.63
C ALA A 191 -3.35 -1.77 -2.11
N GLU A 192 -4.51 -1.17 -2.33
CA GLU A 192 -5.81 -1.77 -1.97
C GLU A 192 -6.08 -3.01 -2.80
N TYR A 193 -5.83 -2.94 -4.11
CA TYR A 193 -5.98 -4.08 -5.00
C TYR A 193 -5.04 -5.24 -4.60
N THR A 194 -3.81 -4.93 -4.21
CA THR A 194 -2.85 -5.91 -3.68
C THR A 194 -3.35 -6.52 -2.35
N ALA A 195 -3.92 -5.69 -1.46
CA ALA A 195 -4.51 -6.18 -0.22
C ALA A 195 -5.68 -7.14 -0.47
N MET A 196 -6.56 -6.84 -1.42
CA MET A 196 -7.65 -7.72 -1.86
C MET A 196 -7.13 -9.06 -2.40
N ALA A 197 -6.06 -9.02 -3.19
CA ALA A 197 -5.44 -10.24 -3.71
C ALA A 197 -4.86 -11.12 -2.59
N PHE A 198 -4.18 -10.53 -1.61
CA PHE A 198 -3.74 -11.29 -0.42
C PHE A 198 -4.91 -11.80 0.41
N GLN A 199 -5.98 -11.02 0.55
CA GLN A 199 -7.18 -11.42 1.30
C GLN A 199 -7.85 -12.67 0.69
N ALA A 200 -7.72 -12.89 -0.62
CA ALA A 200 -8.20 -14.09 -1.28
C ALA A 200 -7.34 -15.34 -0.97
N THR A 201 -6.15 -15.17 -0.38
CA THR A 201 -5.27 -16.30 -0.03
C THR A 201 -5.74 -17.01 1.25
N PRO A 202 -5.43 -18.31 1.44
CA PRO A 202 -5.72 -18.99 2.68
C PRO A 202 -5.01 -18.34 3.89
N ARG A 203 -5.70 -18.29 5.04
CA ARG A 203 -5.14 -17.80 6.31
C ARG A 203 -4.64 -16.34 6.28
N CYS A 204 -5.19 -15.51 5.41
CA CYS A 204 -4.93 -14.09 5.42
C CYS A 204 -5.76 -13.37 6.48
N THR A 205 -5.15 -12.38 7.12
CA THR A 205 -5.83 -11.43 8.02
C THR A 205 -5.36 -10.02 7.66
N VAL A 206 -6.32 -9.13 7.37
CA VAL A 206 -6.03 -7.70 7.15
C VAL A 206 -6.16 -6.98 8.47
N VAL A 207 -5.17 -6.16 8.82
CA VAL A 207 -5.08 -5.42 10.09
C VAL A 207 -4.71 -3.96 9.80
N GLY A 208 -5.39 -3.05 10.45
CA GLY A 208 -5.09 -1.62 10.32
C GLY A 208 -6.31 -0.73 10.43
N THR A 209 -6.25 0.42 9.78
CA THR A 209 -7.34 1.38 9.68
C THR A 209 -7.94 1.40 8.28
N GLN A 210 -8.94 2.23 8.08
CA GLN A 210 -9.58 2.42 6.78
C GLN A 210 -8.55 2.86 5.73
N THR A 211 -8.57 2.24 4.57
CA THR A 211 -7.76 2.59 3.41
C THR A 211 -8.29 3.84 2.69
N ALA A 212 -7.60 4.29 1.66
CA ALA A 212 -7.98 5.49 0.92
C ALA A 212 -9.35 5.38 0.24
N GLY A 213 -9.73 4.18 -0.23
CA GLY A 213 -11.00 3.96 -0.92
C GLY A 213 -11.00 4.49 -2.35
N ALA A 214 -9.90 4.31 -3.08
CA ALA A 214 -9.72 4.81 -4.45
C ALA A 214 -9.72 3.67 -5.46
#